data_df5063d7335ef8764dbdef43b8c8b42f
#
_entry.id   df5063d7335ef8764dbdef43b8c8b42f
#
_cell.length_a   1.000
_cell.length_b   1.000
_cell.length_c   1.000
_cell.angle_alpha   90.00
_cell.angle_beta   90.00
_cell.angle_gamma   90.00
#
_symmetry.space_group_name_H-M   'P 1'
#
loop_
_entity.id
_entity.type
_entity.pdbx_description
1 polymer ?
#
loop_
_entity_poly.entity_id
_entity_poly.type
_entity_poly.pdbx_seq_one_letter_code
_entity_poly.pdbx_strand_id
1 'polypeptide(L)'
;MPEAWIVEAVRTPIGKHGGALASVRPDDLLAHALSALVDRSGVPKEEVEDVYAGCANQAGEDNRNVARMALLLAGFPVEVAGCTVNRLCGSGLEAVAQAARAIWAGEGKVYIGSGVESMSRAPYAVPKPERG
;
A
#
# COMPACT_ATOMS: atom_id res chain seq x y z
N MET A 1 0.63 20.17 19.24
CA MET A 1 0.83 19.33 18.07
C MET A 1 -0.43 18.48 17.89
N PRO A 2 -1.02 18.40 16.72
CA PRO A 2 -2.19 17.56 16.54
C PRO A 2 -1.83 16.09 16.85
N GLU A 3 -2.80 15.34 17.37
CA GLU A 3 -2.63 13.91 17.63
C GLU A 3 -3.02 13.10 16.40
N ALA A 4 -2.30 12.03 16.11
CA ALA A 4 -2.64 11.06 15.08
C ALA A 4 -3.15 9.78 15.75
N TRP A 5 -4.38 9.39 15.42
CA TRP A 5 -5.05 8.23 15.98
C TRP A 5 -5.15 7.10 14.97
N ILE A 6 -4.90 5.88 15.41
CA ILE A 6 -5.23 4.69 14.63
C ILE A 6 -6.67 4.31 14.96
N VAL A 7 -7.56 4.45 14.00
CA VAL A 7 -9.00 4.22 14.20
C VAL A 7 -9.44 2.81 13.78
N GLU A 8 -8.73 2.17 12.88
CA GLU A 8 -9.01 0.79 12.45
C GLU A 8 -7.75 0.15 11.88
N ALA A 9 -7.69 -1.17 11.92
CA ALA A 9 -6.62 -1.95 11.32
C ALA A 9 -7.15 -3.30 10.82
N VAL A 10 -6.65 -3.71 9.65
CA VAL A 10 -6.97 -5.00 9.04
C VAL A 10 -5.73 -5.62 8.42
N ARG A 11 -5.73 -6.92 8.26
CA ARG A 11 -4.72 -7.64 7.48
C ARG A 11 -5.31 -8.88 6.81
N THR A 12 -4.71 -9.30 5.74
CA THR A 12 -4.94 -10.62 5.16
C THR A 12 -4.14 -11.70 5.92
N PRO A 13 -4.43 -12.98 5.75
CA PRO A 13 -3.52 -14.04 6.16
C PRO A 13 -2.14 -13.85 5.50
N ILE A 14 -1.09 -14.31 6.19
CA ILE A 14 0.26 -14.36 5.61
C ILE A 14 0.39 -15.67 4.84
N GLY A 15 0.61 -15.56 3.53
CA GLY A 15 0.82 -16.69 2.65
C GLY A 15 2.26 -17.21 2.70
N LYS A 16 2.42 -18.54 2.60
CA LYS A 16 3.71 -19.15 2.37
C LYS A 16 4.19 -18.83 0.94
N HIS A 17 5.49 -18.64 0.75
CA HIS A 17 6.09 -18.53 -0.58
C HIS A 17 5.69 -19.71 -1.47
N GLY A 18 5.20 -19.43 -2.67
CA GLY A 18 4.66 -20.45 -3.59
C GLY A 18 3.37 -21.13 -3.11
N GLY A 19 2.75 -20.63 -2.04
CA GLY A 19 1.54 -21.22 -1.44
C GLY A 19 0.23 -20.63 -1.96
N ALA A 20 -0.80 -20.65 -1.10
CA ALA A 20 -2.18 -20.33 -1.48
C ALA A 20 -2.40 -18.92 -2.09
N LEU A 21 -1.58 -17.94 -1.71
CA LEU A 21 -1.66 -16.57 -2.22
C LEU A 21 -0.68 -16.29 -3.37
N ALA A 22 0.08 -17.28 -3.82
CA ALA A 22 1.12 -17.08 -4.84
C ALA A 22 0.59 -16.57 -6.19
N SER A 23 -0.65 -16.94 -6.55
CA SER A 23 -1.31 -16.51 -7.78
C SER A 23 -2.00 -15.15 -7.67
N VAL A 24 -2.14 -14.62 -6.45
CA VAL A 24 -2.83 -13.33 -6.22
C VAL A 24 -1.86 -12.19 -6.48
N ARG A 25 -2.28 -11.24 -7.31
CA ARG A 25 -1.51 -10.03 -7.58
C ARG A 25 -1.40 -9.17 -6.32
N PRO A 26 -0.26 -8.53 -6.05
CA PRO A 26 -0.10 -7.71 -4.85
C PRO A 26 -1.05 -6.50 -4.82
N ASP A 27 -1.33 -5.88 -5.95
CA ASP A 27 -2.29 -4.79 -6.05
C ASP A 27 -3.73 -5.23 -5.72
N ASP A 28 -4.17 -6.40 -6.19
CA ASP A 28 -5.47 -6.97 -5.84
C ASP A 28 -5.54 -7.35 -4.35
N LEU A 29 -4.47 -7.92 -3.80
CA LEU A 29 -4.41 -8.30 -2.39
C LEU A 29 -4.51 -7.07 -1.48
N LEU A 30 -3.79 -6.00 -1.81
CA LEU A 30 -3.86 -4.74 -1.07
C LEU A 30 -5.23 -4.08 -1.24
N ALA A 31 -5.79 -4.08 -2.46
CA ALA A 31 -7.12 -3.53 -2.71
C ALA A 31 -8.20 -4.20 -1.86
N HIS A 32 -8.12 -5.53 -1.68
CA HIS A 32 -9.00 -6.27 -0.79
C HIS A 32 -8.90 -5.78 0.66
N ALA A 33 -7.68 -5.59 1.16
CA ALA A 33 -7.46 -5.07 2.52
C ALA A 33 -7.96 -3.62 2.66
N LEU A 34 -7.71 -2.75 1.67
CA LEU A 34 -8.20 -1.37 1.68
C LEU A 34 -9.74 -1.31 1.70
N SER A 35 -10.41 -2.13 0.90
CA SER A 35 -11.87 -2.22 0.89
C SER A 35 -12.41 -2.64 2.26
N ALA A 36 -11.84 -3.70 2.84
CA ALA A 36 -12.24 -4.17 4.16
C ALA A 36 -12.00 -3.11 5.26
N LEU A 37 -10.90 -2.35 5.17
CA LEU A 37 -10.57 -1.29 6.12
C LEU A 37 -11.63 -0.18 6.09
N VAL A 38 -12.00 0.28 4.89
CA VAL A 38 -13.01 1.34 4.72
C VAL A 38 -14.38 0.86 5.19
N ASP A 39 -14.78 -0.35 4.80
CA ASP A 39 -16.06 -0.93 5.23
C ASP A 39 -16.16 -1.05 6.75
N ARG A 40 -15.08 -1.42 7.42
CA ARG A 40 -15.04 -1.58 8.88
C ARG A 40 -14.95 -0.26 9.63
N SER A 41 -14.16 0.68 9.13
CA SER A 41 -13.98 2.00 9.76
C SER A 41 -15.20 2.91 9.59
N GLY A 42 -15.96 2.71 8.51
CA GLY A 42 -17.06 3.60 8.12
C GLY A 42 -16.58 4.96 7.60
N VAL A 43 -15.29 5.14 7.38
CA VAL A 43 -14.73 6.38 6.81
C VAL A 43 -15.03 6.41 5.31
N PRO A 44 -15.66 7.46 4.79
CA PRO A 44 -15.88 7.61 3.35
C PRO A 44 -14.55 7.65 2.57
N LYS A 45 -14.50 6.96 1.44
CA LYS A 45 -13.29 6.91 0.59
C LYS A 45 -12.84 8.30 0.13
N GLU A 46 -13.80 9.19 -0.06
CA GLU A 46 -13.59 10.59 -0.50
C GLU A 46 -12.89 11.45 0.55
N GLU A 47 -12.91 11.04 1.81
CA GLU A 47 -12.24 11.75 2.90
C GLU A 47 -10.78 11.33 3.06
N VAL A 48 -10.36 10.25 2.41
CA VAL A 48 -8.98 9.80 2.44
C VAL A 48 -8.12 10.67 1.52
N GLU A 49 -7.11 11.30 2.07
CA GLU A 49 -6.26 12.24 1.32
C GLU A 49 -5.13 11.53 0.60
N ASP A 50 -4.50 10.55 1.25
CA ASP A 50 -3.43 9.76 0.64
C ASP A 50 -3.40 8.34 1.24
N VAL A 51 -2.97 7.40 0.41
CA VAL A 51 -2.69 6.01 0.79
C VAL A 51 -1.20 5.76 0.67
N TYR A 52 -0.50 5.64 1.78
CA TYR A 52 0.89 5.20 1.81
C TYR A 52 0.93 3.68 1.89
N ALA A 53 1.66 3.04 0.99
CA ALA A 53 1.87 1.59 1.01
C ALA A 53 3.35 1.24 1.01
N GLY A 54 3.77 0.46 1.98
CA GLY A 54 5.12 -0.11 2.03
C GLY A 54 5.23 -1.31 1.08
N CYS A 55 6.22 -1.29 0.19
CA CYS A 55 6.54 -2.41 -0.68
C CYS A 55 8.00 -2.35 -1.13
N ALA A 56 8.75 -3.43 -1.02
CA ALA A 56 10.16 -3.47 -1.40
C ALA A 56 10.35 -3.85 -2.88
N ASN A 57 9.50 -4.71 -3.43
CA ASN A 57 9.57 -5.16 -4.82
C ASN A 57 8.49 -4.49 -5.67
N GLN A 58 8.77 -3.29 -6.15
CA GLN A 58 7.82 -2.40 -6.83
C GLN A 58 7.97 -2.46 -8.36
N ALA A 59 8.10 -3.61 -8.92
CA ALA A 59 8.29 -3.77 -10.37
C ALA A 59 7.22 -4.68 -10.98
N GLY A 60 7.00 -4.53 -12.30
CA GLY A 60 6.10 -5.36 -13.06
C GLY A 60 4.64 -4.94 -12.95
N GLU A 61 3.78 -5.84 -12.53
CA GLU A 61 2.33 -5.70 -12.58
C GLU A 61 1.73 -4.64 -11.65
N ASP A 62 2.45 -4.24 -10.61
CA ASP A 62 2.05 -3.18 -9.70
C ASP A 62 2.39 -1.76 -10.19
N ASN A 63 2.89 -1.66 -11.40
CA ASN A 63 3.27 -0.40 -12.06
C ASN A 63 4.21 0.48 -11.22
N ARG A 64 5.01 -0.12 -10.33
CA ARG A 64 5.95 0.54 -9.40
C ARG A 64 5.29 1.51 -8.41
N ASN A 65 3.97 1.50 -8.34
CA ASN A 65 3.21 2.23 -7.33
C ASN A 65 1.99 1.41 -6.92
N VAL A 66 2.22 0.38 -6.12
CA VAL A 66 1.17 -0.53 -5.67
C VAL A 66 0.09 0.17 -4.86
N ALA A 67 0.43 1.24 -4.13
CA ALA A 67 -0.55 2.06 -3.42
C ALA A 67 -1.60 2.63 -4.37
N ARG A 68 -1.15 3.29 -5.43
CA ARG A 68 -2.04 3.89 -6.43
C ARG A 68 -2.86 2.84 -7.17
N MET A 69 -2.25 1.73 -7.57
CA MET A 69 -2.97 0.65 -8.24
C MET A 69 -4.04 0.06 -7.34
N ALA A 70 -3.69 -0.25 -6.10
CA ALA A 70 -4.61 -0.87 -5.14
C ALA A 70 -5.80 0.03 -4.77
N LEU A 71 -5.57 1.32 -4.53
CA LEU A 71 -6.66 2.23 -4.18
C LEU A 71 -7.66 2.40 -5.34
N LEU A 72 -7.19 2.46 -6.58
CA LEU A 72 -8.05 2.52 -7.75
C LEU A 72 -8.86 1.23 -7.93
N LEU A 73 -8.22 0.06 -7.73
CA LEU A 73 -8.89 -1.24 -7.75
C LEU A 73 -9.92 -1.38 -6.62
N ALA A 74 -9.66 -0.77 -5.47
CA ALA A 74 -10.59 -0.73 -4.35
C ALA A 74 -11.74 0.30 -4.54
N GLY A 75 -11.77 1.01 -5.66
CA GLY A 75 -12.82 1.97 -6.00
C GLY A 75 -12.75 3.28 -5.21
N PHE A 76 -11.55 3.72 -4.83
CA PHE A 76 -11.36 5.07 -4.32
C PHE A 76 -11.50 6.09 -5.46
N PRO A 77 -11.93 7.33 -5.16
CA PRO A 77 -11.92 8.41 -6.14
C PRO A 77 -10.54 8.65 -6.73
N VAL A 78 -10.50 9.13 -7.97
CA VAL A 78 -9.23 9.40 -8.68
C VAL A 78 -8.42 10.53 -8.05
N GLU A 79 -9.06 11.35 -7.26
CA GLU A 79 -8.45 12.46 -6.50
C GLU A 79 -7.63 11.98 -5.31
N VAL A 80 -7.92 10.79 -4.78
CA VAL A 80 -7.17 10.23 -3.65
C VAL A 80 -5.76 9.86 -4.11
N ALA A 81 -4.77 10.43 -3.48
CA ALA A 81 -3.37 10.17 -3.81
C ALA A 81 -2.92 8.78 -3.35
N GLY A 82 -1.84 8.27 -3.93
CA GLY A 82 -1.23 7.02 -3.53
C GLY A 82 0.28 7.06 -3.70
N CYS A 83 1.01 6.75 -2.64
CA CYS A 83 2.46 6.73 -2.62
C CYS A 83 2.98 5.40 -2.09
N THR A 84 3.88 4.78 -2.83
CA THR A 84 4.56 3.57 -2.39
C THR A 84 5.93 3.91 -1.83
N VAL A 85 6.22 3.41 -0.64
CA VAL A 85 7.46 3.68 0.07
C VAL A 85 8.28 2.40 0.23
N ASN A 86 9.59 2.53 0.14
CA ASN A 86 10.52 1.41 0.28
C ASN A 86 11.59 1.72 1.33
N ARG A 87 11.52 1.01 2.44
CA ARG A 87 12.57 0.84 3.46
C ARG A 87 12.83 -0.64 3.70
N LEU A 88 12.84 -1.43 2.63
CA LEU A 88 12.99 -2.88 2.70
C LEU A 88 11.95 -3.48 3.67
N CYS A 89 12.36 -4.28 4.63
CA CYS A 89 11.44 -4.92 5.59
C CYS A 89 10.71 -3.94 6.51
N GLY A 90 11.16 -2.70 6.64
CA GLY A 90 10.52 -1.63 7.42
C GLY A 90 9.51 -0.79 6.66
N SER A 91 9.21 -1.12 5.41
CA SER A 91 8.39 -0.28 4.52
C SER A 91 6.97 -0.05 5.04
N GLY A 92 6.32 -1.10 5.58
CA GLY A 92 4.97 -0.98 6.14
C GLY A 92 4.92 -0.06 7.35
N LEU A 93 5.88 -0.16 8.26
CA LEU A 93 5.99 0.75 9.40
C LEU A 93 6.26 2.19 8.96
N GLU A 94 7.11 2.38 7.94
CA GLU A 94 7.36 3.70 7.37
C GLU A 94 6.10 4.31 6.78
N ALA A 95 5.27 3.53 6.10
CA ALA A 95 4.00 4.00 5.56
C ALA A 95 3.07 4.55 6.66
N VAL A 96 2.95 3.84 7.78
CA VAL A 96 2.18 4.29 8.95
C VAL A 96 2.80 5.55 9.55
N ALA A 97 4.13 5.61 9.66
CA ALA A 97 4.83 6.77 10.19
C ALA A 97 4.66 8.01 9.29
N GLN A 98 4.65 7.84 7.96
CA GLN A 98 4.39 8.95 7.03
C GLN A 98 2.95 9.48 7.17
N ALA A 99 1.95 8.60 7.27
CA ALA A 99 0.57 8.99 7.54
C ALA A 99 0.45 9.84 8.84
N ALA A 100 1.09 9.39 9.90
CA ALA A 100 1.10 10.14 11.16
C ALA A 100 1.81 11.50 11.03
N ARG A 101 2.95 11.55 10.33
CA ARG A 101 3.69 12.81 10.10
C ARG A 101 2.89 13.81 9.27
N ALA A 102 2.14 13.36 8.26
CA ALA A 102 1.27 14.22 7.46
C ALA A 102 0.18 14.87 8.33
N ILE A 103 -0.43 14.10 9.24
CA ILE A 103 -1.39 14.64 10.21
C ILE A 103 -0.71 15.67 11.13
N TRP A 104 0.47 15.34 11.68
CA TRP A 104 1.20 16.25 12.55
C TRP A 104 1.67 17.53 11.85
N ALA A 105 1.97 17.43 10.56
CA ALA A 105 2.32 18.57 9.74
C ALA A 105 1.11 19.44 9.33
N GLY A 106 -0.11 18.95 9.58
CA GLY A 106 -1.35 19.66 9.19
C GLY A 106 -1.66 19.57 7.69
N GLU A 107 -1.11 18.58 6.99
CA GLU A 107 -1.33 18.40 5.55
C GLU A 107 -2.73 17.85 5.26
N GLY A 108 -3.37 17.21 6.23
CA GLY A 108 -4.70 16.66 6.12
C GLY A 108 -5.15 15.93 7.39
N LYS A 109 -6.26 15.21 7.30
CA LYS A 109 -6.92 14.60 8.47
C LYS A 109 -7.01 13.08 8.42
N VAL A 110 -7.18 12.50 7.23
CA VAL A 110 -7.43 11.07 7.05
C VAL A 110 -6.43 10.47 6.07
N TYR A 111 -5.66 9.53 6.55
CA TYR A 111 -4.64 8.82 5.78
C TYR A 111 -4.73 7.32 6.02
N ILE A 112 -4.26 6.54 5.06
CA ILE A 112 -4.10 5.10 5.22
C ILE A 112 -2.60 4.77 5.13
N GLY A 113 -2.06 4.19 6.20
CA GLY A 113 -0.74 3.56 6.19
C GLY A 113 -0.90 2.05 6.00
N SER A 114 -0.27 1.49 4.99
CA SER A 114 -0.48 0.10 4.58
C SER A 114 0.81 -0.56 4.09
N GLY A 115 0.72 -1.77 3.60
CA GLY A 115 1.81 -2.45 2.94
C GLY A 115 1.38 -3.77 2.33
N VAL A 116 2.11 -4.21 1.35
CA VAL A 116 1.94 -5.50 0.69
C VAL A 116 3.26 -5.98 0.12
N GLU A 117 3.46 -7.28 0.12
CA GLU A 117 4.61 -7.91 -0.52
C GLU A 117 4.21 -9.24 -1.12
N SER A 118 4.56 -9.49 -2.36
CA SER A 118 4.41 -10.81 -2.99
C SER A 118 5.77 -11.33 -3.46
N MET A 119 6.46 -12.03 -2.57
CA MET A 119 7.76 -12.65 -2.90
C MET A 119 7.62 -13.74 -3.98
N SER A 120 6.44 -14.35 -4.09
CA SER A 120 6.16 -15.37 -5.12
C SER A 120 6.06 -14.78 -6.53
N ARG A 121 5.69 -13.49 -6.64
CA ARG A 121 5.47 -12.79 -7.92
C ARG A 121 6.52 -11.72 -8.22
N ALA A 122 7.42 -11.47 -7.28
CA ALA A 122 8.48 -10.49 -7.49
C ALA A 122 9.36 -10.90 -8.68
N PRO A 123 9.61 -10.01 -9.65
CA PRO A 123 10.42 -10.32 -10.82
C PRO A 123 11.90 -10.40 -10.47
N TYR A 124 12.64 -11.14 -11.27
CA TYR A 124 14.09 -11.04 -11.28
C TYR A 124 14.52 -9.75 -11.98
N ALA A 125 15.49 -9.06 -11.41
CA ALA A 125 16.13 -7.93 -12.06
C ALA A 125 17.33 -8.39 -12.88
N VAL A 126 17.36 -8.02 -14.15
CA VAL A 126 18.48 -8.33 -15.06
C VAL A 126 19.06 -7.02 -15.55
N PRO A 127 20.37 -6.78 -15.40
CA PRO A 127 21.02 -5.60 -15.95
C PRO A 127 20.86 -5.55 -17.48
N LYS A 128 20.79 -4.35 -18.04
CA LYS A 128 20.80 -4.23 -19.50
C LYS A 128 22.13 -4.79 -20.03
N PRO A 129 22.11 -5.54 -21.15
CA PRO A 129 23.31 -6.03 -21.75
C PRO A 129 24.20 -4.84 -22.19
N GLU A 130 25.51 -4.99 -22.05
CA GLU A 130 26.43 -4.07 -22.68
C GLU A 130 26.17 -4.06 -24.21
N ARG A 131 26.12 -2.88 -24.79
CA ARG A 131 26.02 -2.77 -26.24
C ARG A 131 27.33 -3.29 -26.83
N GLY A 132 27.25 -4.41 -27.49
CA GLY A 132 28.35 -4.88 -28.35
C GLY A 132 28.53 -3.99 -29.55
#